data_ae9a4e352eeeb0c0771012a5b3f87641
#
_entry.id   ae9a4e352eeeb0c0771012a5b3f87641
#
_cell.length_a   1.000
_cell.length_b   1.000
_cell.length_c   1.000
_cell.angle_alpha   90.00
_cell.angle_beta   90.00
_cell.angle_gamma   90.00
#
_symmetry.space_group_name_H-M   'P 1'
#
loop_
_entity.id
_entity.type
_entity.pdbx_description
1 polymer ?
#
loop_
_entity_poly.entity_id
_entity_poly.type
_entity_poly.pdbx_seq_one_letter_code
_entity_poly.pdbx_strand_id
1 'polypeptide(L)'
;MINSKKRFIIEFLSLFIYFLFFASAPAFSKQVVPFGFCPKYNPRIMYQLYQPFIDYLSETTPYQFEIKLSRVYQDTIDRLGNGEIVIASCGPVSYIKAKEKYEVKPIVRALSKDGKTYYQGIIIVRQDSPIQTLADLKGKTFAFGQAWSTAGHILPEYYLMKANVRLKDLKDYSFLRHHDSVANSVLKGQFDAGAVKDIIAYKYQKDGLRFIFFTDPIPTVPIVVRRDTPTEMVESVKAVLLNLDPQNPIHQKKMTQWDEEFKYGFTEASDSDYDSIRKILRAVEKDHGMKGLLRE
;
A
#
# COMPACT_ATOMS: atom_id res chain seq x y z
N MET A 1 -45.14 1.34 62.78
CA MET A 1 -44.31 2.54 62.52
C MET A 1 -42.88 2.09 62.29
N ILE A 2 -42.40 2.15 61.05
CA ILE A 2 -41.01 1.77 60.71
C ILE A 2 -40.11 2.93 61.12
N ASN A 3 -39.12 2.67 61.97
CA ASN A 3 -38.22 3.61 62.55
C ASN A 3 -37.47 4.43 61.44
N SER A 4 -37.47 5.75 61.52
CA SER A 4 -36.92 6.69 60.51
C SER A 4 -35.51 6.31 60.05
N LYS A 5 -34.69 5.74 60.93
CA LYS A 5 -33.34 5.25 60.62
C LYS A 5 -33.36 4.03 59.67
N LYS A 6 -34.33 3.16 59.76
CA LYS A 6 -34.47 1.99 58.83
C LYS A 6 -34.91 2.42 57.44
N ARG A 7 -35.75 3.45 57.35
CA ARG A 7 -36.20 4.00 56.05
C ARG A 7 -35.06 4.69 55.32
N PHE A 8 -34.21 5.46 56.03
CA PHE A 8 -33.03 6.09 55.43
C PHE A 8 -32.00 5.09 54.92
N ILE A 9 -31.79 3.96 55.62
CA ILE A 9 -30.85 2.89 55.18
C ILE A 9 -31.40 2.17 53.95
N ILE A 10 -32.70 1.96 53.86
CA ILE A 10 -33.31 1.30 52.70
C ILE A 10 -33.26 2.20 51.45
N GLU A 11 -33.53 3.49 51.61
CA GLU A 11 -33.41 4.48 50.52
C GLU A 11 -31.97 4.66 50.04
N PHE A 12 -30.98 4.66 50.95
CA PHE A 12 -29.57 4.72 50.61
C PHE A 12 -29.08 3.42 49.94
N LEU A 13 -29.54 2.26 50.39
CA LEU A 13 -29.19 0.98 49.74
C LEU A 13 -29.82 0.85 48.35
N SER A 14 -31.06 1.34 48.15
CA SER A 14 -31.71 1.32 46.84
C SER A 14 -31.05 2.29 45.85
N LEU A 15 -30.59 3.48 46.29
CA LEU A 15 -29.83 4.41 45.47
C LEU A 15 -28.46 3.86 45.09
N PHE A 16 -27.78 3.15 46.01
CA PHE A 16 -26.48 2.52 45.79
C PHE A 16 -26.59 1.32 44.82
N ILE A 17 -27.65 0.54 44.90
CA ILE A 17 -27.94 -0.57 43.95
C ILE A 17 -28.29 0.01 42.57
N TYR A 18 -29.00 1.13 42.49
CA TYR A 18 -29.31 1.82 41.22
C TYR A 18 -28.04 2.36 40.57
N PHE A 19 -27.09 2.89 41.36
CA PHE A 19 -25.83 3.39 40.86
C PHE A 19 -24.89 2.27 40.37
N LEU A 20 -24.92 1.09 40.98
CA LEU A 20 -24.18 -0.10 40.55
C LEU A 20 -24.72 -0.70 39.24
N PHE A 21 -25.99 -0.57 38.94
CA PHE A 21 -26.60 -1.03 37.69
C PHE A 21 -26.31 -0.09 36.51
N PHE A 22 -26.06 1.19 36.76
CA PHE A 22 -25.71 2.16 35.71
C PHE A 22 -24.22 2.24 35.41
N ALA A 23 -23.37 1.64 36.26
CA ALA A 23 -21.89 1.72 36.08
C ALA A 23 -21.31 0.63 35.17
N SER A 24 -22.12 -0.33 34.72
CA SER A 24 -21.69 -1.37 33.77
C SER A 24 -22.32 -1.16 32.39
N ALA A 25 -22.02 -0.01 31.75
CA ALA A 25 -22.13 0.02 30.30
C ALA A 25 -21.14 -1.02 29.76
N PRO A 26 -21.57 -2.01 28.96
CA PRO A 26 -20.64 -2.94 28.35
C PRO A 26 -19.66 -2.10 27.54
N ALA A 27 -18.39 -2.17 27.89
CA ALA A 27 -17.35 -1.66 27.03
C ALA A 27 -17.46 -2.46 25.72
N PHE A 28 -18.15 -1.92 24.72
CA PHE A 28 -18.21 -2.50 23.38
C PHE A 28 -16.78 -2.51 22.86
N SER A 29 -16.12 -3.65 22.98
CA SER A 29 -14.83 -3.87 22.35
C SER A 29 -15.02 -3.67 20.85
N LYS A 30 -14.27 -2.74 20.25
CA LYS A 30 -14.31 -2.54 18.80
C LYS A 30 -13.98 -3.85 18.09
N GLN A 31 -14.68 -4.12 17.00
CA GLN A 31 -14.37 -5.25 16.14
C GLN A 31 -12.96 -5.08 15.56
N VAL A 32 -12.11 -6.10 15.72
CA VAL A 32 -10.74 -6.11 15.16
C VAL A 32 -10.80 -6.38 13.66
N VAL A 33 -10.14 -5.53 12.88
CA VAL A 33 -10.08 -5.59 11.40
C VAL A 33 -8.63 -5.68 10.95
N PRO A 34 -8.19 -6.84 10.43
CA PRO A 34 -6.85 -6.99 9.87
C PRO A 34 -6.67 -6.16 8.59
N PHE A 35 -5.68 -5.26 8.57
CA PHE A 35 -5.32 -4.41 7.44
C PHE A 35 -3.95 -4.81 6.89
N GLY A 36 -3.88 -5.20 5.62
CA GLY A 36 -2.67 -5.66 4.94
C GLY A 36 -2.00 -4.58 4.10
N PHE A 37 -0.68 -4.67 3.98
CA PHE A 37 0.10 -3.82 3.08
C PHE A 37 1.05 -4.68 2.25
N CYS A 38 1.10 -4.41 0.94
CA CYS A 38 2.16 -4.96 0.10
C CYS A 38 3.53 -4.41 0.54
N PRO A 39 4.56 -5.27 0.74
CA PRO A 39 5.81 -4.90 1.40
C PRO A 39 6.72 -4.06 0.49
N LYS A 40 6.56 -2.74 0.53
CA LYS A 40 7.39 -1.76 -0.20
C LYS A 40 8.76 -1.54 0.45
N TYR A 41 8.80 -1.62 1.77
CA TYR A 41 10.00 -1.50 2.61
C TYR A 41 10.22 -2.77 3.44
N ASN A 42 11.36 -2.85 4.16
CA ASN A 42 11.53 -3.88 5.17
C ASN A 42 10.47 -3.77 6.29
N PRO A 43 10.17 -4.86 7.02
CA PRO A 43 9.06 -4.90 7.97
C PRO A 43 9.11 -3.83 9.07
N ARG A 44 10.30 -3.47 9.56
CA ARG A 44 10.47 -2.44 10.59
C ARG A 44 10.02 -1.07 10.09
N ILE A 45 10.46 -0.69 8.88
CA ILE A 45 10.09 0.58 8.26
C ILE A 45 8.59 0.58 7.90
N MET A 46 8.08 -0.56 7.40
CA MET A 46 6.64 -0.71 7.13
C MET A 46 5.82 -0.40 8.38
N TYR A 47 6.17 -1.04 9.51
CA TYR A 47 5.46 -0.82 10.76
C TYR A 47 5.52 0.65 11.21
N GLN A 48 6.71 1.26 11.21
CA GLN A 48 6.90 2.65 11.62
C GLN A 48 6.08 3.65 10.81
N LEU A 49 5.97 3.44 9.49
CA LEU A 49 5.30 4.38 8.59
C LEU A 49 3.78 4.16 8.47
N TYR A 50 3.32 2.92 8.66
CA TYR A 50 1.90 2.58 8.47
C TYR A 50 1.12 2.46 9.79
N GLN A 51 1.78 2.21 10.93
CA GLN A 51 1.08 2.13 12.21
C GLN A 51 0.33 3.44 12.54
N PRO A 52 0.89 4.66 12.36
CA PRO A 52 0.14 5.89 12.63
C PRO A 52 -1.12 6.06 11.76
N PHE A 53 -1.12 5.52 10.53
CA PHE A 53 -2.31 5.48 9.68
C PHE A 53 -3.36 4.47 10.22
N ILE A 54 -2.93 3.31 10.67
CA ILE A 54 -3.79 2.29 11.29
C ILE A 54 -4.40 2.79 12.60
N ASP A 55 -3.62 3.49 13.41
CA ASP A 55 -4.10 4.13 14.65
C ASP A 55 -5.17 5.19 14.33
N TYR A 56 -4.94 6.03 13.31
CA TYR A 56 -5.92 7.02 12.87
C TYR A 56 -7.26 6.38 12.46
N LEU A 57 -7.23 5.30 11.67
CA LEU A 57 -8.45 4.58 11.30
C LEU A 57 -9.16 4.00 12.53
N SER A 58 -8.39 3.47 13.49
CA SER A 58 -8.94 2.91 14.73
C SER A 58 -9.55 3.99 15.63
N GLU A 59 -8.98 5.19 15.66
CA GLU A 59 -9.49 6.32 16.43
C GLU A 59 -10.77 6.93 15.82
N THR A 60 -10.84 6.98 14.48
CA THR A 60 -11.87 7.74 13.76
C THR A 60 -13.03 6.90 13.25
N THR A 61 -12.98 5.57 13.42
CA THR A 61 -14.04 4.64 13.02
C THR A 61 -14.51 3.79 14.21
N PRO A 62 -15.65 3.08 14.11
CA PRO A 62 -16.10 2.13 15.14
C PRO A 62 -15.27 0.83 15.20
N TYR A 63 -14.21 0.69 14.41
CA TYR A 63 -13.40 -0.52 14.28
C TYR A 63 -12.02 -0.34 14.93
N GLN A 64 -11.39 -1.47 15.33
CA GLN A 64 -10.00 -1.53 15.75
C GLN A 64 -9.19 -2.16 14.63
N PHE A 65 -8.36 -1.38 13.95
CA PHE A 65 -7.52 -1.92 12.87
C PHE A 65 -6.21 -2.46 13.43
N GLU A 66 -5.74 -3.56 12.82
CA GLU A 66 -4.44 -4.16 13.11
C GLU A 66 -3.63 -4.31 11.83
N ILE A 67 -2.38 -3.85 11.85
CA ILE A 67 -1.48 -4.02 10.72
C ILE A 67 -1.09 -5.49 10.56
N LYS A 68 -1.22 -6.01 9.33
CA LYS A 68 -0.75 -7.33 8.93
C LYS A 68 0.28 -7.19 7.83
N LEU A 69 1.52 -7.50 8.16
CA LEU A 69 2.62 -7.47 7.20
C LEU A 69 2.79 -8.85 6.53
N SER A 70 3.10 -8.83 5.27
CA SER A 70 3.37 -10.00 4.43
C SER A 70 4.82 -10.02 3.98
N ARG A 71 5.32 -11.17 3.55
CA ARG A 71 6.71 -11.30 3.07
C ARG A 71 6.86 -10.86 1.62
N VAL A 72 5.85 -11.17 0.81
CA VAL A 72 5.80 -10.85 -0.63
C VAL A 72 4.41 -10.34 -1.00
N TYR A 73 4.29 -9.73 -2.16
CA TYR A 73 3.03 -9.16 -2.66
C TYR A 73 1.93 -10.22 -2.82
N GLN A 74 2.32 -11.40 -3.34
CA GLN A 74 1.41 -12.54 -3.49
C GLN A 74 0.79 -12.94 -2.15
N ASP A 75 1.59 -13.03 -1.09
CA ASP A 75 1.13 -13.38 0.26
C ASP A 75 0.05 -12.41 0.78
N THR A 76 0.24 -11.09 0.56
CA THR A 76 -0.80 -10.09 0.92
C THR A 76 -2.12 -10.36 0.19
N ILE A 77 -2.05 -10.69 -1.11
CA ILE A 77 -3.23 -10.93 -1.95
C ILE A 77 -3.94 -12.23 -1.55
N ASP A 78 -3.19 -13.29 -1.31
CA ASP A 78 -3.78 -14.59 -0.93
C ASP A 78 -4.41 -14.51 0.47
N ARG A 79 -3.79 -13.81 1.42
CA ARG A 79 -4.35 -13.55 2.75
C ARG A 79 -5.58 -12.65 2.72
N LEU A 80 -5.67 -11.71 1.76
CA LEU A 80 -6.88 -10.95 1.50
C LEU A 80 -7.98 -11.86 0.93
N GLY A 81 -7.64 -12.78 0.02
CA GLY A 81 -8.57 -13.71 -0.60
C GLY A 81 -9.15 -14.72 0.40
N ASN A 82 -8.33 -15.27 1.29
CA ASN A 82 -8.76 -16.29 2.28
C ASN A 82 -9.35 -15.69 3.57
N GLY A 83 -9.36 -14.37 3.72
CA GLY A 83 -10.00 -13.67 4.85
C GLY A 83 -9.14 -13.43 6.07
N GLU A 84 -7.84 -13.75 6.03
CA GLU A 84 -6.90 -13.35 7.08
C GLU A 84 -6.65 -11.84 7.10
N ILE A 85 -6.88 -11.18 5.98
CA ILE A 85 -6.87 -9.73 5.80
C ILE A 85 -8.24 -9.32 5.24
N VAL A 86 -8.81 -8.25 5.74
CA VAL A 86 -10.13 -7.73 5.31
C VAL A 86 -9.97 -6.55 4.37
N ILE A 87 -9.02 -5.68 4.64
CA ILE A 87 -8.70 -4.47 3.88
C ILE A 87 -7.20 -4.50 3.57
N ALA A 88 -6.82 -4.07 2.37
CA ALA A 88 -5.40 -3.99 2.01
C ALA A 88 -5.08 -2.76 1.16
N SER A 89 -3.83 -2.30 1.24
CA SER A 89 -3.25 -1.37 0.27
C SER A 89 -2.33 -2.13 -0.67
N CYS A 90 -2.63 -2.07 -1.97
CA CYS A 90 -1.95 -2.84 -3.00
C CYS A 90 -1.55 -1.95 -4.17
N GLY A 91 -0.40 -2.23 -4.79
CA GLY A 91 -0.08 -1.63 -6.08
C GLY A 91 -1.07 -2.04 -7.18
N PRO A 92 -1.21 -1.25 -8.28
CA PRO A 92 -2.18 -1.52 -9.34
C PRO A 92 -2.14 -2.94 -9.92
N VAL A 93 -0.96 -3.49 -10.20
CA VAL A 93 -0.84 -4.89 -10.69
C VAL A 93 -1.34 -5.89 -9.64
N SER A 94 -0.93 -5.73 -8.39
CA SER A 94 -1.40 -6.59 -7.29
C SER A 94 -2.92 -6.49 -7.11
N TYR A 95 -3.49 -5.29 -7.23
CA TYR A 95 -4.94 -5.09 -7.22
C TYR A 95 -5.61 -5.85 -8.37
N ILE A 96 -5.11 -5.71 -9.61
CA ILE A 96 -5.67 -6.41 -10.79
C ILE A 96 -5.67 -7.92 -10.55
N LYS A 97 -4.56 -8.49 -10.07
CA LYS A 97 -4.47 -9.92 -9.73
C LYS A 97 -5.43 -10.32 -8.61
N ALA A 98 -5.56 -9.50 -7.57
CA ALA A 98 -6.53 -9.74 -6.50
C ALA A 98 -7.98 -9.67 -7.01
N LYS A 99 -8.28 -8.74 -7.91
CA LYS A 99 -9.60 -8.60 -8.54
C LYS A 99 -9.94 -9.81 -9.39
N GLU A 100 -9.00 -10.26 -10.23
CA GLU A 100 -9.18 -11.43 -11.09
C GLU A 100 -9.40 -12.72 -10.29
N LYS A 101 -8.68 -12.90 -9.17
CA LYS A 101 -8.71 -14.14 -8.39
C LYS A 101 -9.77 -14.16 -7.30
N TYR A 102 -10.03 -13.03 -6.65
CA TYR A 102 -10.83 -12.95 -5.42
C TYR A 102 -11.94 -11.90 -5.45
N GLU A 103 -12.13 -11.22 -6.58
CA GLU A 103 -13.20 -10.23 -6.80
C GLU A 103 -13.19 -9.05 -5.80
N VAL A 104 -12.01 -8.68 -5.30
CA VAL A 104 -11.85 -7.54 -4.40
C VAL A 104 -12.34 -6.24 -5.03
N LYS A 105 -12.69 -5.25 -4.21
CA LYS A 105 -13.20 -3.95 -4.66
C LYS A 105 -12.26 -2.84 -4.21
N PRO A 106 -11.86 -1.90 -5.09
CA PRO A 106 -11.18 -0.68 -4.67
C PRO A 106 -12.21 0.26 -4.05
N ILE A 107 -11.84 0.95 -2.98
CA ILE A 107 -12.74 1.87 -2.28
C ILE A 107 -12.25 3.32 -2.35
N VAL A 108 -10.97 3.54 -2.13
CA VAL A 108 -10.31 4.84 -2.30
C VAL A 108 -8.90 4.61 -2.84
N ARG A 109 -8.29 5.67 -3.38
CA ARG A 109 -6.88 5.69 -3.78
C ARG A 109 -6.20 6.94 -3.23
N ALA A 110 -4.93 6.83 -2.91
CA ALA A 110 -4.14 7.93 -2.39
C ALA A 110 -3.94 9.04 -3.44
N LEU A 111 -3.74 10.28 -2.99
CA LEU A 111 -3.27 11.38 -3.82
C LEU A 111 -1.75 11.52 -3.70
N SER A 112 -1.09 11.93 -4.79
CA SER A 112 0.31 12.29 -4.77
C SER A 112 0.52 13.66 -4.11
N LYS A 113 1.79 14.04 -3.88
CA LYS A 113 2.18 15.34 -3.33
C LYS A 113 1.56 16.54 -4.06
N ASP A 114 1.35 16.43 -5.36
CA ASP A 114 0.77 17.48 -6.19
C ASP A 114 -0.77 17.35 -6.32
N GLY A 115 -1.42 16.55 -5.48
CA GLY A 115 -2.86 16.29 -5.52
C GLY A 115 -3.30 15.45 -6.72
N LYS A 116 -2.37 14.78 -7.40
CA LYS A 116 -2.67 13.98 -8.60
C LYS A 116 -3.03 12.54 -8.21
N THR A 117 -3.75 11.88 -9.10
CA THR A 117 -4.19 10.49 -8.95
C THR A 117 -3.23 9.49 -9.62
N TYR A 118 -1.97 9.88 -9.82
CA TYR A 118 -0.96 9.04 -10.45
C TYR A 118 0.44 9.27 -9.85
N TYR A 119 1.30 8.29 -10.04
CA TYR A 119 2.72 8.29 -9.73
C TYR A 119 3.50 7.69 -10.91
N GLN A 120 4.83 7.56 -10.82
CA GLN A 120 5.65 6.96 -11.87
C GLN A 120 6.59 5.87 -11.33
N GLY A 121 6.92 4.93 -12.19
CA GLY A 121 8.09 4.07 -12.04
C GLY A 121 9.31 4.80 -12.62
N ILE A 122 10.45 4.64 -11.99
CA ILE A 122 11.70 5.28 -12.43
C ILE A 122 12.79 4.21 -12.57
N ILE A 123 13.48 4.20 -13.71
CA ILE A 123 14.68 3.40 -13.88
C ILE A 123 15.87 4.25 -13.45
N ILE A 124 16.62 3.70 -12.50
CA ILE A 124 17.71 4.34 -11.79
C ILE A 124 19.04 3.68 -12.12
N VAL A 125 20.09 4.49 -12.13
CA VAL A 125 21.50 4.09 -12.22
C VAL A 125 22.32 4.90 -11.21
N ARG A 126 23.57 4.52 -10.95
CA ARG A 126 24.47 5.38 -10.18
C ARG A 126 24.78 6.66 -10.94
N GLN A 127 25.10 7.72 -10.21
CA GLN A 127 25.42 9.03 -10.76
C GLN A 127 26.60 8.98 -11.76
N ASP A 128 27.59 8.14 -11.51
CA ASP A 128 28.80 7.95 -12.34
C ASP A 128 28.63 6.91 -13.46
N SER A 129 27.45 6.32 -13.60
CA SER A 129 27.19 5.30 -14.62
C SER A 129 27.23 5.87 -16.05
N PRO A 130 27.82 5.17 -17.03
CA PRO A 130 27.80 5.57 -18.43
C PRO A 130 26.44 5.34 -19.11
N ILE A 131 25.53 4.60 -18.48
CA ILE A 131 24.21 4.24 -19.03
C ILE A 131 23.31 5.47 -19.09
N GLN A 132 22.83 5.86 -20.28
CA GLN A 132 22.00 7.05 -20.50
C GLN A 132 20.56 6.71 -20.92
N THR A 133 20.38 5.58 -21.60
CA THR A 133 19.11 5.19 -22.21
C THR A 133 18.74 3.75 -21.85
N LEU A 134 17.49 3.35 -22.13
CA LEU A 134 17.07 1.94 -21.96
C LEU A 134 17.84 1.00 -22.88
N ALA A 135 18.27 1.44 -24.07
CA ALA A 135 19.04 0.61 -25.01
C ALA A 135 20.43 0.24 -24.46
N ASP A 136 21.02 1.10 -23.64
CA ASP A 136 22.34 0.85 -23.02
C ASP A 136 22.32 -0.24 -21.96
N LEU A 137 21.11 -0.71 -21.58
CA LEU A 137 20.92 -1.78 -20.60
C LEU A 137 21.21 -3.16 -21.17
N LYS A 138 21.35 -3.33 -22.50
CA LYS A 138 21.79 -4.61 -23.08
C LYS A 138 23.16 -5.02 -22.52
N GLY A 139 23.27 -6.27 -22.06
CA GLY A 139 24.47 -6.80 -21.43
C GLY A 139 24.77 -6.23 -20.04
N LYS A 140 23.84 -5.50 -19.41
CA LYS A 140 23.97 -4.96 -18.05
C LYS A 140 23.15 -5.78 -17.04
N THR A 141 23.50 -5.66 -15.77
CA THR A 141 22.76 -6.26 -14.68
C THR A 141 21.61 -5.36 -14.24
N PHE A 142 20.45 -5.93 -13.93
CA PHE A 142 19.25 -5.15 -13.60
C PHE A 142 18.52 -5.67 -12.35
N ALA A 143 18.24 -4.78 -11.40
CA ALA A 143 17.45 -5.08 -10.20
C ALA A 143 15.98 -4.66 -10.40
N PHE A 144 15.09 -5.64 -10.45
CA PHE A 144 13.64 -5.41 -10.39
C PHE A 144 13.14 -5.38 -8.94
N GLY A 145 11.99 -4.76 -8.72
CA GLY A 145 11.17 -5.00 -7.53
C GLY A 145 10.52 -6.39 -7.58
N GLN A 146 9.58 -6.67 -6.67
CA GLN A 146 8.88 -7.96 -6.68
C GLN A 146 8.09 -8.17 -7.98
N ALA A 147 7.83 -9.43 -8.33
CA ALA A 147 7.18 -9.85 -9.58
C ALA A 147 5.84 -9.13 -9.85
N TRP A 148 5.06 -8.84 -8.81
CA TRP A 148 3.79 -8.12 -8.95
C TRP A 148 3.88 -6.61 -8.66
N SER A 149 5.10 -6.06 -8.61
CA SER A 149 5.29 -4.62 -8.48
C SER A 149 5.01 -3.91 -9.80
N THR A 150 4.07 -2.96 -9.79
CA THR A 150 3.75 -2.16 -10.97
C THR A 150 4.95 -1.31 -11.41
N ALA A 151 5.49 -0.50 -10.51
CA ALA A 151 6.60 0.42 -10.80
C ALA A 151 7.99 -0.21 -10.74
N GLY A 152 8.13 -1.30 -9.97
CA GLY A 152 9.43 -1.96 -9.80
C GLY A 152 9.67 -3.09 -10.80
N HIS A 153 8.63 -3.58 -11.50
CA HIS A 153 8.79 -4.69 -12.43
C HIS A 153 7.95 -4.51 -13.72
N ILE A 154 6.63 -4.60 -13.66
CA ILE A 154 5.80 -4.79 -14.85
C ILE A 154 5.93 -3.64 -15.85
N LEU A 155 5.85 -2.37 -15.40
CA LEU A 155 6.05 -1.24 -16.31
C LEU A 155 7.49 -1.12 -16.79
N PRO A 156 8.52 -1.16 -15.92
CA PRO A 156 9.91 -1.20 -16.37
C PRO A 156 10.18 -2.24 -17.43
N GLU A 157 9.74 -3.48 -17.25
CA GLU A 157 9.91 -4.54 -18.23
C GLU A 157 9.19 -4.23 -19.54
N TYR A 158 7.95 -3.74 -19.49
CA TYR A 158 7.23 -3.31 -20.68
C TYR A 158 7.99 -2.26 -21.49
N TYR A 159 8.62 -1.26 -20.83
CA TYR A 159 9.39 -0.23 -21.52
C TYR A 159 10.74 -0.73 -22.01
N LEU A 160 11.38 -1.65 -21.30
CA LEU A 160 12.56 -2.36 -21.81
C LEU A 160 12.22 -3.11 -23.10
N MET A 161 11.11 -3.85 -23.10
CA MET A 161 10.61 -4.54 -24.31
C MET A 161 10.38 -3.55 -25.47
N LYS A 162 9.75 -2.38 -25.21
CA LYS A 162 9.57 -1.35 -26.23
C LYS A 162 10.87 -0.75 -26.75
N ALA A 163 11.91 -0.73 -25.94
CA ALA A 163 13.26 -0.32 -26.33
C ALA A 163 14.09 -1.46 -26.98
N ASN A 164 13.45 -2.59 -27.33
CA ASN A 164 14.08 -3.80 -27.84
C ASN A 164 15.14 -4.39 -26.89
N VAL A 165 14.91 -4.29 -25.57
CA VAL A 165 15.71 -4.92 -24.52
C VAL A 165 14.82 -5.95 -23.82
N ARG A 166 15.08 -7.24 -24.07
CA ARG A 166 14.38 -8.35 -23.41
C ARG A 166 15.15 -8.77 -22.16
N LEU A 167 14.51 -9.50 -21.25
CA LEU A 167 15.21 -10.06 -20.07
C LEU A 167 16.44 -10.89 -20.45
N LYS A 168 16.36 -11.66 -21.55
CA LYS A 168 17.49 -12.44 -22.09
C LYS A 168 18.64 -11.60 -22.65
N ASP A 169 18.42 -10.32 -22.95
CA ASP A 169 19.44 -9.39 -23.47
C ASP A 169 20.19 -8.69 -22.32
N LEU A 170 19.72 -8.84 -21.08
CA LEU A 170 20.43 -8.41 -19.87
C LEU A 170 21.55 -9.42 -19.58
N LYS A 171 22.65 -8.95 -18.97
CA LYS A 171 23.70 -9.84 -18.48
C LYS A 171 23.20 -10.76 -17.36
N ASP A 172 22.42 -10.17 -16.45
CA ASP A 172 21.76 -10.85 -15.33
C ASP A 172 20.67 -9.95 -14.76
N TYR A 173 19.68 -10.51 -14.08
CA TYR A 173 18.66 -9.75 -13.35
C TYR A 173 18.17 -10.50 -12.12
N SER A 174 17.68 -9.73 -11.15
CA SER A 174 17.08 -10.30 -9.94
C SER A 174 15.86 -9.51 -9.49
N PHE A 175 14.90 -10.23 -8.90
CA PHE A 175 13.76 -9.64 -8.22
C PHE A 175 14.10 -9.44 -6.74
N LEU A 176 14.18 -8.16 -6.32
CA LEU A 176 14.45 -7.81 -4.93
C LEU A 176 13.15 -7.53 -4.17
N ARG A 177 13.16 -7.86 -2.87
CA ARG A 177 11.92 -7.82 -2.07
C ARG A 177 11.33 -6.44 -1.88
N HIS A 178 12.17 -5.40 -1.83
CA HIS A 178 11.76 -4.04 -1.45
C HIS A 178 12.39 -3.02 -2.39
N HIS A 179 11.69 -1.91 -2.64
CA HIS A 179 12.20 -0.84 -3.50
C HIS A 179 13.47 -0.17 -2.94
N ASP A 180 13.57 -0.05 -1.60
CA ASP A 180 14.80 0.44 -0.95
C ASP A 180 15.99 -0.52 -1.15
N SER A 181 15.74 -1.83 -1.20
CA SER A 181 16.77 -2.83 -1.52
C SER A 181 17.26 -2.67 -2.96
N VAL A 182 16.36 -2.39 -3.92
CA VAL A 182 16.74 -2.09 -5.31
C VAL A 182 17.61 -0.83 -5.36
N ALA A 183 17.18 0.27 -4.75
CA ALA A 183 17.94 1.52 -4.74
C ALA A 183 19.34 1.33 -4.13
N ASN A 184 19.42 0.66 -2.98
CA ASN A 184 20.68 0.37 -2.31
C ASN A 184 21.62 -0.56 -3.10
N SER A 185 21.07 -1.56 -3.82
CA SER A 185 21.87 -2.47 -4.63
C SER A 185 22.53 -1.76 -5.83
N VAL A 186 21.81 -0.81 -6.45
CA VAL A 186 22.34 0.04 -7.51
C VAL A 186 23.41 0.99 -6.95
N LEU A 187 23.14 1.67 -5.83
CA LEU A 187 24.12 2.55 -5.17
C LEU A 187 25.43 1.83 -4.84
N LYS A 188 25.34 0.59 -4.37
CA LYS A 188 26.51 -0.24 -4.03
C LYS A 188 27.18 -0.88 -5.26
N GLY A 189 26.68 -0.65 -6.47
CA GLY A 189 27.21 -1.24 -7.70
C GLY A 189 27.02 -2.76 -7.82
N GLN A 190 26.09 -3.34 -7.05
CA GLN A 190 25.72 -4.76 -7.16
C GLN A 190 24.92 -5.01 -8.45
N PHE A 191 24.18 -4.00 -8.91
CA PHE A 191 23.50 -3.96 -10.19
C PHE A 191 23.83 -2.65 -10.90
N ASP A 192 23.91 -2.72 -12.23
CA ASP A 192 24.18 -1.54 -13.07
C ASP A 192 23.00 -0.57 -13.09
N ALA A 193 21.78 -1.10 -13.05
CA ALA A 193 20.53 -0.35 -13.05
C ALA A 193 19.46 -1.06 -12.21
N GLY A 194 18.38 -0.35 -11.93
CA GLY A 194 17.22 -0.95 -11.28
C GLY A 194 15.95 -0.11 -11.47
N ALA A 195 14.81 -0.66 -11.07
CA ALA A 195 13.52 -0.01 -11.18
C ALA A 195 12.84 0.17 -9.82
N VAL A 196 12.41 1.38 -9.54
CA VAL A 196 11.77 1.73 -8.26
C VAL A 196 10.56 2.64 -8.46
N LYS A 197 9.73 2.75 -7.44
CA LYS A 197 8.70 3.79 -7.37
C LYS A 197 9.34 5.18 -7.19
N ASP A 198 8.72 6.21 -7.74
CA ASP A 198 9.18 7.60 -7.73
C ASP A 198 9.58 8.11 -6.34
N ILE A 199 8.75 7.90 -5.32
CA ILE A 199 9.05 8.32 -3.94
C ILE A 199 10.36 7.72 -3.40
N ILE A 200 10.73 6.52 -3.86
CA ILE A 200 12.00 5.87 -3.51
C ILE A 200 13.14 6.47 -4.34
N ALA A 201 12.94 6.65 -5.65
CA ALA A 201 13.94 7.26 -6.51
C ALA A 201 14.37 8.64 -5.99
N TYR A 202 13.40 9.51 -5.71
CA TYR A 202 13.67 10.85 -5.17
C TYR A 202 14.33 10.82 -3.79
N LYS A 203 13.93 9.88 -2.92
CA LYS A 203 14.56 9.71 -1.60
C LYS A 203 16.06 9.45 -1.70
N TYR A 204 16.47 8.58 -2.64
CA TYR A 204 17.87 8.17 -2.80
C TYR A 204 18.64 8.97 -3.86
N GLN A 205 18.03 9.95 -4.52
CA GLN A 205 18.69 10.78 -5.55
C GLN A 205 19.92 11.50 -5.00
N LYS A 206 19.77 12.11 -3.82
CA LYS A 206 20.88 12.83 -3.15
C LYS A 206 22.00 11.90 -2.67
N ASP A 207 21.77 10.61 -2.59
CA ASP A 207 22.75 9.62 -2.16
C ASP A 207 23.60 9.08 -3.34
N GLY A 208 23.38 9.61 -4.57
CA GLY A 208 24.18 9.32 -5.75
C GLY A 208 23.46 8.49 -6.82
N LEU A 209 22.12 8.51 -6.86
CA LEU A 209 21.34 7.95 -7.96
C LEU A 209 21.02 8.99 -9.02
N ARG A 210 20.98 8.56 -10.28
CA ARG A 210 20.51 9.30 -11.43
C ARG A 210 19.37 8.53 -12.11
N PHE A 211 18.42 9.26 -12.69
CA PHE A 211 17.26 8.72 -13.37
C PHE A 211 17.49 8.71 -14.87
N ILE A 212 17.25 7.58 -15.52
CA ILE A 212 17.42 7.44 -16.98
C ILE A 212 16.09 7.27 -17.71
N PHE A 213 15.02 6.91 -16.99
CA PHE A 213 13.71 6.75 -17.61
C PHE A 213 12.58 6.90 -16.57
N PHE A 214 11.50 7.54 -17.00
CA PHE A 214 10.24 7.67 -16.28
C PHE A 214 9.16 6.92 -17.06
N THR A 215 8.39 6.08 -16.39
CA THR A 215 7.24 5.42 -17.02
C THR A 215 6.13 6.43 -17.30
N ASP A 216 5.15 6.05 -18.13
CA ASP A 216 3.87 6.76 -18.17
C ASP A 216 3.22 6.80 -16.78
N PRO A 217 2.28 7.74 -16.56
CA PRO A 217 1.55 7.84 -15.30
C PRO A 217 0.86 6.53 -14.92
N ILE A 218 1.08 6.10 -13.69
CA ILE A 218 0.50 4.92 -13.06
C ILE A 218 -0.59 5.40 -12.11
N PRO A 219 -1.83 4.90 -12.16
CA PRO A 219 -2.85 5.21 -11.16
C PRO A 219 -2.32 4.95 -9.75
N THR A 220 -2.60 5.86 -8.81
CA THR A 220 -2.14 5.70 -7.42
C THR A 220 -2.71 4.44 -6.78
N VAL A 221 -2.06 3.99 -5.71
CA VAL A 221 -2.39 2.73 -5.04
C VAL A 221 -3.80 2.77 -4.45
N PRO A 222 -4.63 1.76 -4.73
CA PRO A 222 -5.92 1.63 -4.09
C PRO A 222 -5.80 1.05 -2.67
N ILE A 223 -6.72 1.47 -1.82
CA ILE A 223 -7.16 0.68 -0.68
C ILE A 223 -8.30 -0.19 -1.19
N VAL A 224 -8.18 -1.49 -0.95
CA VAL A 224 -9.11 -2.50 -1.46
C VAL A 224 -9.72 -3.30 -0.32
N VAL A 225 -10.93 -3.77 -0.53
CA VAL A 225 -11.65 -4.63 0.43
C VAL A 225 -12.05 -5.94 -0.22
N ARG A 226 -12.25 -6.95 0.58
CA ARG A 226 -12.89 -8.20 0.15
C ARG A 226 -14.29 -7.92 -0.41
N ARG A 227 -14.77 -8.77 -1.30
CA ARG A 227 -16.11 -8.67 -1.91
C ARG A 227 -17.26 -8.71 -0.88
N ASP A 228 -17.05 -9.44 0.21
CA ASP A 228 -18.01 -9.69 1.30
C ASP A 228 -17.81 -8.77 2.51
N THR A 229 -16.95 -7.75 2.41
CA THR A 229 -16.79 -6.75 3.48
C THR A 229 -18.10 -5.99 3.68
N PRO A 230 -18.62 -5.86 4.94
CA PRO A 230 -19.85 -5.14 5.22
C PRO A 230 -19.84 -3.71 4.69
N THR A 231 -20.94 -3.29 4.07
CA THR A 231 -21.08 -1.94 3.48
C THR A 231 -20.82 -0.85 4.51
N GLU A 232 -21.29 -1.01 5.76
CA GLU A 232 -21.07 -0.05 6.85
C GLU A 232 -19.59 0.14 7.15
N MET A 233 -18.79 -0.92 7.11
CA MET A 233 -17.33 -0.83 7.29
C MET A 233 -16.69 -0.08 6.12
N VAL A 234 -17.08 -0.41 4.90
CA VAL A 234 -16.58 0.26 3.68
C VAL A 234 -16.87 1.75 3.73
N GLU A 235 -18.12 2.13 3.99
CA GLU A 235 -18.53 3.54 4.05
C GLU A 235 -17.87 4.29 5.22
N SER A 236 -17.69 3.64 6.36
CA SER A 236 -16.99 4.23 7.51
C SER A 236 -15.52 4.55 7.15
N VAL A 237 -14.80 3.62 6.51
CA VAL A 237 -13.42 3.84 6.08
C VAL A 237 -13.34 4.91 4.97
N LYS A 238 -14.23 4.84 3.98
CA LYS A 238 -14.31 5.85 2.92
C LYS A 238 -14.54 7.25 3.49
N ALA A 239 -15.53 7.41 4.37
CA ALA A 239 -15.89 8.70 4.93
C ALA A 239 -14.71 9.38 5.63
N VAL A 240 -13.96 8.65 6.47
CA VAL A 240 -12.83 9.23 7.20
C VAL A 240 -11.64 9.54 6.30
N LEU A 241 -11.37 8.73 5.25
CA LEU A 241 -10.26 8.95 4.35
C LEU A 241 -10.55 10.06 3.33
N LEU A 242 -11.76 10.13 2.77
CA LEU A 242 -12.16 11.18 1.83
C LEU A 242 -12.33 12.55 2.49
N ASN A 243 -12.54 12.59 3.80
CA ASN A 243 -12.61 13.84 4.57
C ASN A 243 -11.22 14.42 4.91
N LEU A 244 -10.12 13.73 4.59
CA LEU A 244 -8.78 14.22 4.81
C LEU A 244 -8.41 15.30 3.80
N ASP A 245 -8.25 16.52 4.30
CA ASP A 245 -7.81 17.67 3.49
C ASP A 245 -6.34 17.99 3.85
N PRO A 246 -5.40 17.83 2.93
CA PRO A 246 -3.99 18.15 3.16
C PRO A 246 -3.72 19.64 3.33
N GLN A 247 -4.68 20.52 3.01
CA GLN A 247 -4.59 21.96 3.26
C GLN A 247 -5.05 22.33 4.68
N ASN A 248 -5.78 21.45 5.36
CA ASN A 248 -6.19 21.65 6.74
C ASN A 248 -5.01 21.37 7.69
N PRO A 249 -4.54 22.34 8.51
CA PRO A 249 -3.38 22.16 9.38
C PRO A 249 -3.54 21.02 10.41
N ILE A 250 -4.77 20.75 10.85
CA ILE A 250 -5.07 19.66 11.80
C ILE A 250 -4.86 18.32 11.12
N HIS A 251 -5.38 18.15 9.89
CA HIS A 251 -5.21 16.91 9.12
C HIS A 251 -3.76 16.74 8.69
N GLN A 252 -3.10 17.81 8.24
CA GLN A 252 -1.68 17.80 7.88
C GLN A 252 -0.80 17.31 9.03
N LYS A 253 -1.02 17.82 10.25
CA LYS A 253 -0.27 17.41 11.45
C LYS A 253 -0.43 15.90 11.71
N LYS A 254 -1.63 15.35 11.54
CA LYS A 254 -1.88 13.89 11.69
C LYS A 254 -1.16 13.08 10.63
N MET A 255 -1.22 13.50 9.36
CA MET A 255 -0.64 12.79 8.23
C MET A 255 0.89 12.90 8.14
N THR A 256 1.53 13.83 8.87
CA THR A 256 2.99 14.07 8.79
C THR A 256 3.83 12.83 9.09
N GLN A 257 3.35 11.93 9.96
CA GLN A 257 4.06 10.71 10.35
C GLN A 257 3.78 9.50 9.45
N TRP A 258 2.82 9.62 8.52
CA TRP A 258 2.43 8.52 7.64
C TRP A 258 3.47 8.30 6.54
N ASP A 259 3.34 7.17 5.87
CA ASP A 259 4.10 6.93 4.62
C ASP A 259 3.82 8.03 3.60
N GLU A 260 4.85 8.39 2.83
CA GLU A 260 4.78 9.43 1.79
C GLU A 260 3.62 9.21 0.80
N GLU A 261 3.20 7.96 0.63
CA GLU A 261 2.09 7.58 -0.26
C GLU A 261 0.72 8.01 0.26
N PHE A 262 0.55 8.24 1.58
CA PHE A 262 -0.73 8.52 2.22
C PHE A 262 -0.84 9.94 2.81
N LYS A 263 0.22 10.73 2.73
CA LYS A 263 0.29 12.06 3.35
C LYS A 263 -0.58 13.14 2.70
N TYR A 264 -1.08 12.88 1.50
CA TYR A 264 -1.67 13.93 0.67
C TYR A 264 -3.16 13.73 0.42
N GLY A 265 -3.81 12.91 1.26
CA GLY A 265 -5.25 12.64 1.19
C GLY A 265 -5.61 11.53 0.20
N PHE A 266 -6.90 11.37 -0.02
CA PHE A 266 -7.47 10.28 -0.80
C PHE A 266 -8.58 10.79 -1.70
N THR A 267 -8.86 10.05 -2.76
CA THR A 267 -10.04 10.21 -3.62
C THR A 267 -10.70 8.86 -3.85
N GLU A 268 -11.91 8.85 -4.36
CA GLU A 268 -12.57 7.60 -4.73
C GLU A 268 -11.76 6.81 -5.75
N ALA A 269 -11.89 5.49 -5.68
CA ALA A 269 -11.30 4.58 -6.64
C ALA A 269 -12.37 3.74 -7.33
N SER A 270 -12.20 3.55 -8.62
CA SER A 270 -13.01 2.64 -9.44
C SER A 270 -12.11 1.59 -10.12
N ASP A 271 -12.71 0.47 -10.52
CA ASP A 271 -11.99 -0.59 -11.23
C ASP A 271 -11.43 -0.11 -12.57
N SER A 272 -12.15 0.76 -13.29
CA SER A 272 -11.74 1.34 -14.58
C SER A 272 -10.51 2.24 -14.49
N ASP A 273 -10.18 2.79 -13.32
CA ASP A 273 -8.96 3.57 -13.14
C ASP A 273 -7.70 2.77 -13.52
N TYR A 274 -7.75 1.43 -13.42
CA TYR A 274 -6.61 0.52 -13.62
C TYR A 274 -6.57 -0.14 -14.99
N ASP A 275 -7.43 0.23 -15.96
CA ASP A 275 -7.52 -0.40 -17.29
C ASP A 275 -6.25 -0.23 -18.13
N SER A 276 -5.56 0.91 -18.00
CA SER A 276 -4.27 1.12 -18.66
C SER A 276 -3.22 0.09 -18.20
N ILE A 277 -3.21 -0.18 -16.91
CA ILE A 277 -2.28 -1.16 -16.31
C ILE A 277 -2.64 -2.60 -16.70
N ARG A 278 -3.94 -2.94 -16.81
CA ARG A 278 -4.38 -4.24 -17.33
C ARG A 278 -3.85 -4.50 -18.74
N LYS A 279 -3.89 -3.49 -19.62
CA LYS A 279 -3.37 -3.61 -20.98
C LYS A 279 -1.86 -3.88 -21.00
N ILE A 280 -1.10 -3.16 -20.17
CA ILE A 280 0.35 -3.33 -20.04
C ILE A 280 0.68 -4.71 -19.46
N LEU A 281 -0.01 -5.11 -18.39
CA LEU A 281 0.19 -6.41 -17.76
C LEU A 281 -0.02 -7.55 -18.76
N ARG A 282 -1.12 -7.52 -19.52
CA ARG A 282 -1.38 -8.54 -20.57
C ARG A 282 -0.31 -8.55 -21.65
N ALA A 283 0.28 -7.41 -22.01
CA ALA A 283 1.35 -7.35 -22.99
C ALA A 283 2.62 -8.02 -22.47
N VAL A 284 2.99 -7.80 -21.23
CA VAL A 284 4.14 -8.44 -20.57
C VAL A 284 3.88 -9.96 -20.41
N GLU A 285 2.69 -10.35 -19.94
CA GLU A 285 2.32 -11.77 -19.80
C GLU A 285 2.36 -12.53 -21.14
N LYS A 286 1.92 -11.88 -22.23
CA LYS A 286 1.98 -12.46 -23.57
C LYS A 286 3.43 -12.69 -24.04
N ASP A 287 4.35 -11.78 -23.72
CA ASP A 287 5.76 -11.91 -24.08
C ASP A 287 6.45 -13.07 -23.36
N HIS A 288 6.10 -13.30 -22.10
CA HIS A 288 6.63 -14.43 -21.31
C HIS A 288 6.04 -15.80 -21.67
N GLY A 289 4.96 -15.85 -22.48
CA GLY A 289 4.09 -17.01 -22.54
C GLY A 289 3.38 -17.24 -21.20
N MET A 290 2.13 -17.72 -21.22
CA MET A 290 1.24 -17.79 -20.04
C MET A 290 1.78 -18.49 -18.76
N LYS A 291 3.01 -18.98 -18.76
CA LYS A 291 3.65 -19.70 -17.64
C LYS A 291 4.87 -19.00 -17.04
N GLY A 292 5.31 -17.87 -17.60
CA GLY A 292 6.62 -17.27 -17.25
C GLY A 292 6.63 -16.34 -16.05
N LEU A 293 5.54 -15.61 -15.79
CA LEU A 293 5.46 -14.56 -14.76
C LEU A 293 5.35 -15.08 -13.31
N LEU A 294 5.15 -16.37 -13.11
CA LEU A 294 4.88 -17.00 -11.81
C LEU A 294 6.08 -17.78 -11.24
N ARG A 295 7.28 -17.65 -11.80
CA ARG A 295 8.49 -18.27 -11.24
C ARG A 295 9.22 -17.24 -10.38
N GLU A 296 8.85 -17.18 -9.09
CA GLU A 296 9.73 -16.72 -8.01
C GLU A 296 10.59 -17.88 -7.52
#